data_74952a555eca67ccffaf3d64d3d7982c
#
_entry.id   74952a555eca67ccffaf3d64d3d7982c
#
_cell.length_a   1.000
_cell.length_b   1.000
_cell.length_c   1.000
_cell.angle_alpha   90.00
_cell.angle_beta   90.00
_cell.angle_gamma   90.00
#
_symmetry.space_group_name_H-M   'P 1'
#
loop_
_entity.id
_entity.type
_entity.pdbx_description
1 polymer ?
#
loop_
_entity_poly.entity_id
_entity_poly.type
_entity_poly.pdbx_seq_one_letter_code
_entity_poly.pdbx_strand_id
1 'polypeptide(L)'
;MSTGILPHENLYVPEAATDEEILRAHDASYLERVQNGTLSSKEIRRIGFPWTPSMVERSRRSSGATIAACRAALEDGVAVNLAGGTHHAFRDHGEGYCVFNDSAIAARAMQAEGRVRRVVILDCDVHQGNGTA
;
A
#
# COMPACT_ATOMS: atom_id res chain seq x y z
N MET A 1 15.55 -23.44 -3.42
CA MET A 1 14.76 -24.60 -3.90
C MET A 1 13.36 -24.11 -4.19
N SER A 2 12.90 -24.19 -5.43
CA SER A 2 11.51 -23.92 -5.80
C SER A 2 10.66 -25.07 -5.29
N THR A 3 9.68 -24.80 -4.44
CA THR A 3 8.78 -25.84 -3.91
C THR A 3 7.74 -26.29 -4.95
N GLY A 4 7.69 -25.64 -6.13
CA GLY A 4 6.72 -25.93 -7.19
C GLY A 4 5.26 -25.62 -6.84
N ILE A 5 5.00 -25.01 -5.66
CA ILE A 5 3.65 -24.69 -5.21
C ILE A 5 3.06 -23.50 -5.99
N LEU A 6 3.89 -22.53 -6.37
CA LEU A 6 3.49 -21.39 -7.18
C LEU A 6 4.27 -21.42 -8.50
N PRO A 7 3.59 -21.64 -9.63
CA PRO A 7 4.22 -21.53 -10.95
C PRO A 7 4.74 -20.11 -11.19
N HIS A 8 5.87 -19.99 -11.88
CA HIS A 8 6.50 -18.69 -12.16
C HIS A 8 5.59 -17.76 -12.95
N GLU A 9 4.76 -18.29 -13.82
CA GLU A 9 3.79 -17.55 -14.62
C GLU A 9 2.69 -16.86 -13.78
N ASN A 10 2.52 -17.26 -12.53
CA ASN A 10 1.57 -16.66 -11.58
C ASN A 10 2.23 -15.64 -10.63
N LEU A 11 3.52 -15.36 -10.83
CA LEU A 11 4.28 -14.41 -10.02
C LEU A 11 4.60 -13.16 -10.83
N TYR A 12 4.15 -12.01 -10.35
CA TYR A 12 4.37 -10.72 -10.99
C TYR A 12 5.18 -9.80 -10.10
N VAL A 13 6.09 -9.04 -10.72
CA VAL A 13 6.76 -7.92 -10.05
C VAL A 13 5.94 -6.66 -10.34
N PRO A 14 5.29 -6.07 -9.33
CA PRO A 14 4.40 -4.94 -9.54
C PRO A 14 5.18 -3.66 -9.81
N GLU A 15 4.55 -2.73 -10.54
CA GLU A 15 4.99 -1.35 -10.63
C GLU A 15 4.77 -0.62 -9.29
N ALA A 16 5.59 0.40 -9.03
CA ALA A 16 5.39 1.28 -7.89
C ALA A 16 4.13 2.14 -8.08
N ALA A 17 3.35 2.34 -7.02
CA ALA A 17 2.21 3.24 -7.07
C ALA A 17 2.65 4.66 -7.46
N THR A 18 1.89 5.29 -8.34
CA THR A 18 2.11 6.67 -8.78
C THR A 18 1.73 7.66 -7.69
N ASP A 19 2.18 8.91 -7.82
CA ASP A 19 1.78 9.97 -6.90
C ASP A 19 0.27 10.18 -6.93
N GLU A 20 -0.34 10.14 -8.11
CA GLU A 20 -1.79 10.26 -8.27
C GLU A 20 -2.54 9.17 -7.51
N GLU A 21 -2.10 7.92 -7.59
CA GLU A 21 -2.71 6.80 -6.87
C GLU A 21 -2.58 6.96 -5.36
N ILE A 22 -1.40 7.37 -4.86
CA ILE A 22 -1.16 7.60 -3.43
C ILE A 22 -2.01 8.77 -2.91
N LEU A 23 -2.09 9.86 -3.66
CA LEU A 23 -2.86 11.06 -3.29
C LEU A 23 -4.38 10.83 -3.22
N ARG A 24 -4.88 9.70 -3.69
CA ARG A 24 -6.29 9.32 -3.49
C ARG A 24 -6.62 8.96 -2.04
N ALA A 25 -5.61 8.59 -1.24
CA ALA A 25 -5.77 8.21 0.15
C ALA A 25 -4.93 9.05 1.12
N HIS A 26 -3.85 9.69 0.64
CA HIS A 26 -2.93 10.46 1.47
C HIS A 26 -2.87 11.93 1.07
N ASP A 27 -2.52 12.77 2.04
CA ASP A 27 -2.32 14.20 1.81
C ASP A 27 -1.02 14.49 1.05
N ALA A 28 -1.07 15.48 0.16
CA ALA A 28 0.08 15.87 -0.66
C ALA A 28 1.30 16.27 0.20
N SER A 29 1.07 17.00 1.29
CA SER A 29 2.12 17.41 2.20
C SER A 29 2.81 16.23 2.89
N TYR A 30 2.07 15.15 3.17
CA TYR A 30 2.65 13.93 3.72
C TYR A 30 3.48 13.19 2.68
N LEU A 31 2.92 12.99 1.48
CA LEU A 31 3.64 12.36 0.37
C LEU A 31 4.96 13.09 0.08
N GLU A 32 4.92 14.42 0.01
CA GLU A 32 6.11 15.25 -0.21
C GLU A 32 7.18 15.04 0.87
N ARG A 33 6.79 15.02 2.16
CA ARG A 33 7.73 14.77 3.26
C ARG A 33 8.36 13.38 3.19
N VAL A 34 7.58 12.36 2.82
CA VAL A 34 8.10 11.00 2.64
C VAL A 34 9.08 10.93 1.48
N GLN A 35 8.76 11.54 0.33
CA GLN A 35 9.60 11.53 -0.87
C GLN A 35 10.92 12.26 -0.66
N ASN A 36 10.87 13.44 -0.04
CA ASN A 36 12.03 14.32 0.11
C ASN A 36 12.86 14.03 1.37
N GLY A 37 12.45 13.06 2.22
CA GLY A 37 13.17 12.74 3.44
C GLY A 37 13.10 13.84 4.50
N THR A 38 12.03 14.63 4.47
CA THR A 38 11.82 15.75 5.41
C THR A 38 10.86 15.41 6.54
N LEU A 39 10.61 14.10 6.75
CA LEU A 39 9.89 13.63 7.94
C LEU A 39 10.64 14.02 9.21
N SER A 40 9.90 14.52 10.20
CA SER A 40 10.47 14.83 11.51
C SER A 40 10.93 13.56 12.24
N SER A 41 11.84 13.72 13.21
CA SER A 41 12.28 12.60 14.05
C SER A 41 11.12 11.91 14.81
N LYS A 42 10.02 12.65 15.08
CA LYS A 42 8.82 12.10 15.70
C LYS A 42 8.07 11.19 14.73
N GLU A 43 7.91 11.62 13.48
CA GLU A 43 7.26 10.81 12.42
C GLU A 43 8.05 9.56 12.11
N ILE A 44 9.38 9.66 11.98
CA ILE A 44 10.26 8.50 11.76
C ILE A 44 10.13 7.48 12.88
N ARG A 45 10.14 7.93 14.16
CA ARG A 45 9.94 7.03 15.31
C ARG A 45 8.55 6.40 15.33
N ARG A 46 7.52 7.15 14.92
CA ARG A 46 6.13 6.66 14.83
C ARG A 46 6.01 5.57 13.75
N ILE A 47 6.64 5.76 12.59
CA ILE A 47 6.69 4.75 11.52
C ILE A 47 7.49 3.51 11.99
N GLY A 48 8.59 3.71 12.73
CA GLY A 48 9.41 2.61 13.24
C GLY A 48 10.54 2.17 12.31
N PHE A 49 10.69 2.81 11.14
CA PHE A 49 11.82 2.61 10.23
C PHE A 49 12.66 3.88 10.11
N PRO A 50 13.98 3.76 9.93
CA PRO A 50 14.77 4.88 9.46
C PRO A 50 14.33 5.25 8.04
N TRP A 51 14.28 6.55 7.76
CA TRP A 51 14.01 6.99 6.40
C TRP A 51 15.19 6.65 5.48
N THR A 52 14.89 6.07 4.32
CA THR A 52 15.84 5.84 3.23
C THR A 52 15.08 5.89 1.89
N PRO A 53 15.76 6.21 0.77
CA PRO A 53 15.12 6.13 -0.56
C PRO A 53 14.54 4.73 -0.85
N SER A 54 15.19 3.67 -0.38
CA SER A 54 14.72 2.30 -0.57
C SER A 54 13.47 1.99 0.25
N MET A 55 13.29 2.61 1.43
CA MET A 55 12.06 2.51 2.21
C MET A 55 10.90 3.15 1.46
N VAL A 56 11.11 4.31 0.84
CA VAL A 56 10.10 4.99 0.02
C VAL A 56 9.70 4.12 -1.18
N GLU A 57 10.69 3.64 -1.94
CA GLU A 57 10.46 2.78 -3.10
C GLU A 57 9.71 1.49 -2.73
N ARG A 58 10.13 0.82 -1.66
CA ARG A 58 9.46 -0.38 -1.15
C ARG A 58 8.00 -0.10 -0.79
N SER A 59 7.74 1.02 -0.12
CA SER A 59 6.38 1.40 0.29
C SER A 59 5.48 1.69 -0.91
N ARG A 60 6.02 2.34 -1.94
CA ARG A 60 5.31 2.57 -3.21
C ARG A 60 5.02 1.27 -3.94
N ARG A 61 5.98 0.35 -4.01
CA ARG A 61 5.78 -0.97 -4.65
C ARG A 61 4.77 -1.83 -3.89
N SER A 62 4.79 -1.79 -2.56
CA SER A 62 3.79 -2.49 -1.76
C SER A 62 2.36 -2.01 -2.09
N SER A 63 2.17 -0.69 -2.20
CA SER A 63 0.86 -0.11 -2.59
C SER A 63 0.50 -0.44 -4.04
N GLY A 64 1.46 -0.33 -4.97
CA GLY A 64 1.26 -0.70 -6.37
C GLY A 64 0.90 -2.17 -6.55
N ALA A 65 1.50 -3.05 -5.74
CA ALA A 65 1.20 -4.48 -5.73
C ALA A 65 -0.26 -4.75 -5.33
N THR A 66 -0.80 -4.04 -4.32
CA THR A 66 -2.21 -4.18 -3.93
C THR A 66 -3.15 -3.67 -5.02
N ILE A 67 -2.80 -2.56 -5.70
CA ILE A 67 -3.57 -2.08 -6.86
C ILE A 67 -3.56 -3.14 -7.98
N ALA A 68 -2.38 -3.66 -8.33
CA ALA A 68 -2.24 -4.69 -9.36
C ALA A 68 -3.02 -5.97 -8.99
N ALA A 69 -2.95 -6.40 -7.74
CA ALA A 69 -3.71 -7.55 -7.24
C ALA A 69 -5.24 -7.30 -7.36
N CYS A 70 -5.72 -6.10 -7.03
CA CYS A 70 -7.13 -5.77 -7.21
C CYS A 70 -7.55 -5.83 -8.69
N ARG A 71 -6.73 -5.31 -9.61
CA ARG A 71 -7.00 -5.38 -11.05
C ARG A 71 -7.06 -6.84 -11.54
N ALA A 72 -6.08 -7.66 -11.13
CA ALA A 72 -6.06 -9.09 -11.48
C ALA A 72 -7.25 -9.84 -10.87
N ALA A 73 -7.60 -9.59 -9.61
CA ALA A 73 -8.73 -10.24 -8.96
C ALA A 73 -10.09 -9.94 -9.61
N LEU A 74 -10.24 -8.77 -10.23
CA LEU A 74 -11.45 -8.43 -10.99
C LEU A 74 -11.57 -9.24 -12.29
N GLU A 75 -10.49 -9.79 -12.81
CA GLU A 75 -10.43 -10.62 -14.01
C GLU A 75 -10.44 -12.11 -13.65
N ASP A 76 -9.58 -12.51 -12.70
CA ASP A 76 -9.32 -13.91 -12.35
C ASP A 76 -10.11 -14.39 -11.12
N GLY A 77 -10.80 -13.48 -10.41
CA GLY A 77 -11.58 -13.77 -9.20
C GLY A 77 -10.79 -13.68 -7.90
N VAL A 78 -9.49 -13.91 -7.91
CA VAL A 78 -8.62 -13.84 -6.73
C VAL A 78 -7.19 -13.43 -7.11
N ALA A 79 -6.56 -12.63 -6.27
CA ALA A 79 -5.12 -12.32 -6.34
C ALA A 79 -4.57 -12.03 -4.95
N VAL A 80 -3.26 -12.15 -4.78
CA VAL A 80 -2.59 -11.98 -3.49
C VAL A 80 -1.40 -11.04 -3.64
N ASN A 81 -1.31 -10.04 -2.76
CA ASN A 81 -0.09 -9.26 -2.56
C ASN A 81 0.67 -9.81 -1.35
N LEU A 82 1.93 -10.21 -1.54
CA LEU A 82 2.77 -10.77 -0.49
C LEU A 82 3.44 -9.71 0.41
N ALA A 83 3.22 -8.42 0.15
CA ALA A 83 3.88 -7.32 0.83
C ALA A 83 2.93 -6.21 1.32
N GLY A 84 1.62 -6.41 1.23
CA GLY A 84 0.58 -5.46 1.62
C GLY A 84 0.23 -5.50 3.12
N GLY A 85 -0.93 -4.93 3.47
CA GLY A 85 -1.45 -4.92 4.83
C GLY A 85 -0.92 -3.77 5.68
N THR A 86 -0.65 -2.63 5.07
CA THR A 86 -0.09 -1.45 5.75
C THR A 86 -1.18 -0.57 6.37
N HIS A 87 -2.00 -1.15 7.24
CA HIS A 87 -3.26 -0.64 7.77
C HIS A 87 -3.14 0.43 8.88
N HIS A 88 -1.93 0.67 9.39
CA HIS A 88 -1.69 1.72 10.38
C HIS A 88 -1.34 3.08 9.76
N ALA A 89 -1.17 3.18 8.43
CA ALA A 89 -0.91 4.45 7.79
C ALA A 89 -2.20 5.27 7.68
N PHE A 90 -2.17 6.47 8.25
CA PHE A 90 -3.23 7.46 8.21
C PHE A 90 -3.10 8.34 6.97
N ARG A 91 -4.07 9.20 6.76
CA ARG A 91 -4.09 10.13 5.63
C ARG A 91 -2.87 11.07 5.60
N ASP A 92 -2.44 11.56 6.77
CA ASP A 92 -1.43 12.60 6.95
C ASP A 92 -0.13 12.13 7.59
N HIS A 93 -0.05 10.86 8.02
CA HIS A 93 1.14 10.28 8.65
C HIS A 93 1.18 8.76 8.60
N GLY A 94 2.38 8.20 8.73
CA GLY A 94 2.60 6.77 8.90
C GLY A 94 2.77 6.38 10.36
N GLU A 95 2.46 5.11 10.66
CA GLU A 95 2.57 4.54 12.01
C GLU A 95 2.78 3.02 11.93
N GLY A 96 3.35 2.40 12.96
CA GLY A 96 3.37 0.95 13.12
C GLY A 96 3.94 0.20 11.90
N TYR A 97 5.09 0.63 11.41
CA TYR A 97 5.75 0.09 10.21
C TYR A 97 5.00 0.30 8.89
N CYS A 98 3.93 1.08 8.90
CA CYS A 98 3.14 1.42 7.72
C CYS A 98 3.45 2.87 7.27
N VAL A 99 3.87 3.02 6.02
CA VAL A 99 4.14 4.33 5.41
C VAL A 99 2.94 4.82 4.62
N PHE A 100 2.44 4.00 3.70
CA PHE A 100 1.24 4.26 2.92
C PHE A 100 0.21 3.15 3.15
N ASN A 101 -1.09 3.51 3.20
CA ASN A 101 -2.18 2.54 3.37
C ASN A 101 -2.54 1.92 2.01
N ASP A 102 -1.94 0.77 1.72
CA ASP A 102 -2.09 0.10 0.44
C ASP A 102 -3.54 -0.30 0.13
N SER A 103 -4.30 -0.75 1.14
CA SER A 103 -5.71 -1.14 0.98
C SER A 103 -6.60 0.06 0.65
N ALA A 104 -6.41 1.19 1.33
CA ALA A 104 -7.15 2.42 1.05
C ALA A 104 -6.80 2.98 -0.34
N ILE A 105 -5.52 2.98 -0.71
CA ILE A 105 -5.04 3.41 -2.03
C ILE A 105 -5.66 2.53 -3.12
N ALA A 106 -5.60 1.21 -2.97
CA ALA A 106 -6.14 0.29 -3.97
C ALA A 106 -7.67 0.40 -4.11
N ALA A 107 -8.40 0.52 -2.99
CA ALA A 107 -9.84 0.73 -3.02
C ALA A 107 -10.20 2.01 -3.80
N ARG A 108 -9.51 3.11 -3.52
CA ARG A 108 -9.71 4.39 -4.22
C ARG A 108 -9.29 4.34 -5.69
N ALA A 109 -8.22 3.59 -6.02
CA ALA A 109 -7.80 3.38 -7.40
C ALA A 109 -8.90 2.64 -8.20
N MET A 110 -9.43 1.55 -7.69
CA MET A 110 -10.50 0.79 -8.34
C MET A 110 -11.78 1.62 -8.53
N GLN A 111 -12.11 2.48 -7.57
CA GLN A 111 -13.23 3.42 -7.70
C GLN A 111 -12.97 4.49 -8.78
N ALA A 112 -11.78 5.08 -8.81
CA ALA A 112 -11.41 6.10 -9.78
C ALA A 112 -11.34 5.56 -11.23
N GLU A 113 -10.94 4.28 -11.39
CA GLU A 113 -10.95 3.57 -12.67
C GLU A 113 -12.38 3.17 -13.11
N GLY A 114 -13.40 3.42 -12.30
CA GLY A 114 -14.77 3.04 -12.58
C GLY A 114 -15.04 1.53 -12.55
N ARG A 115 -14.10 0.74 -12.02
CA ARG A 115 -14.18 -0.72 -11.97
C ARG A 115 -15.13 -1.21 -10.87
N VAL A 116 -15.22 -0.49 -9.76
CA VAL A 116 -16.09 -0.82 -8.62
C VAL A 116 -16.73 0.45 -8.03
N ARG A 117 -17.90 0.29 -7.45
CA ARG A 117 -18.60 1.39 -6.75
C ARG A 117 -18.39 1.33 -5.24
N ARG A 118 -18.30 0.13 -4.68
CA ARG A 118 -18.14 -0.12 -3.24
C ARG A 118 -17.07 -1.16 -3.03
N VAL A 119 -16.26 -0.96 -1.99
CA VAL A 119 -15.22 -1.89 -1.54
C VAL A 119 -15.48 -2.21 -0.08
N VAL A 120 -15.26 -3.44 0.31
CA VAL A 120 -15.22 -3.89 1.70
C VAL A 120 -13.79 -4.33 1.99
N ILE A 121 -13.23 -3.82 3.08
CA ILE A 121 -11.94 -4.27 3.60
C ILE A 121 -12.23 -5.10 4.84
N LEU A 122 -11.85 -6.38 4.80
CA LEU A 122 -11.90 -7.27 5.95
C LEU A 122 -10.47 -7.41 6.49
N ASP A 123 -10.25 -6.82 7.66
CA ASP A 123 -8.96 -6.85 8.33
C ASP A 123 -8.97 -7.97 9.37
N CYS A 124 -8.15 -9.00 9.15
CA CYS A 124 -8.00 -10.14 10.03
C CYS A 124 -6.70 -10.09 10.86
N ASP A 125 -5.99 -8.96 10.81
CA ASP A 125 -4.80 -8.75 11.64
C ASP A 125 -5.20 -8.60 13.12
N VAL A 126 -4.29 -9.02 14.02
CA VAL A 126 -4.50 -8.90 15.46
C VAL A 126 -4.47 -7.44 15.95
N HIS A 127 -3.78 -6.57 15.23
CA HIS A 127 -3.72 -5.14 15.53
C HIS A 127 -4.90 -4.42 14.87
N GLN A 128 -5.40 -3.40 15.55
CA GLN A 128 -6.46 -2.56 15.00
C GLN A 128 -5.99 -1.85 13.73
N GLY A 129 -6.75 -1.97 12.64
CA GLY A 129 -6.53 -1.25 11.38
C GLY A 129 -6.91 0.23 11.45
N ASN A 130 -6.33 0.95 12.43
CA ASN A 130 -6.70 2.32 12.80
C ASN A 130 -6.44 3.37 11.69
N GLY A 131 -5.55 3.09 10.75
CA GLY A 131 -5.31 3.95 9.60
C GLY A 131 -6.29 3.73 8.45
N THR A 132 -6.95 2.56 8.43
CA THR A 132 -7.92 2.22 7.37
C THR A 132 -9.35 2.64 7.73
N ALA A 133 -9.67 2.72 9.02
CA ALA A 133 -11.01 3.01 9.56
C ALA A 133 -11.52 4.44 9.30
#